data_0e0976ae6c7c7ac022c5965192a1e442
#
_entry.id   0e0976ae6c7c7ac022c5965192a1e442
#
_cell.length_a   1.000
_cell.length_b   1.000
_cell.length_c   1.000
_cell.angle_alpha   90.00
_cell.angle_beta   90.00
_cell.angle_gamma   90.00
#
_symmetry.space_group_name_H-M   'P 1'
#
loop_
_entity.id
_entity.type
_entity.pdbx_description
1 polymer ?
#
loop_
_entity_poly.entity_id
_entity_poly.type
_entity_poly.pdbx_seq_one_letter_code
_entity_poly.pdbx_strand_id
1 'polypeptide(L)'
;MTVRFFLLLLVFSAAAGAEIPLAERRSGYEFMGRETRAMQDDEVTGPAALWLLDGEALWKRKAGSADKSCADCHQGMKGVAARYPAFDSARNKMLNLDQRMNICRVEQQKAPALQLESRELLSLSAYVGRQSRGMPIEIAVTERSRPFLDAGRAAFNRRQGQLNLSCAQCHDSNWGKSLAGTPIPQAHPTGYPLYRLEWQSMGSLQRRLRNCMIGVRAEPYAYGAPEYIELEFFLMWRARGMKLETPAVRP
;
A
#
# COMPACT_ATOMS: atom_id res chain seq x y z
N MET A 1 35.26 -45.26 35.63
CA MET A 1 33.91 -45.01 35.08
C MET A 1 33.81 -43.53 34.65
N THR A 2 33.96 -43.25 33.36
CA THR A 2 33.96 -41.88 32.82
C THR A 2 32.58 -41.62 32.19
N VAL A 3 31.76 -40.77 32.84
CA VAL A 3 30.43 -40.35 32.35
C VAL A 3 30.64 -39.27 31.29
N ARG A 4 30.35 -39.58 30.02
CA ARG A 4 30.32 -38.61 28.93
C ARG A 4 28.96 -37.92 28.92
N PHE A 5 28.93 -36.64 29.27
CA PHE A 5 27.78 -35.77 29.07
C PHE A 5 27.66 -35.39 27.58
N PHE A 6 26.61 -35.87 26.90
CA PHE A 6 26.23 -35.42 25.58
C PHE A 6 25.40 -34.16 25.72
N LEU A 7 25.97 -33.02 25.33
CA LEU A 7 25.24 -31.74 25.26
C LEU A 7 24.39 -31.73 23.96
N LEU A 8 23.08 -31.92 24.09
CA LEU A 8 22.14 -31.78 22.97
C LEU A 8 21.94 -30.27 22.70
N LEU A 9 22.56 -29.74 21.64
CA LEU A 9 22.28 -28.41 21.11
C LEU A 9 20.92 -28.43 20.40
N LEU A 10 19.90 -27.92 21.08
CA LEU A 10 18.62 -27.59 20.48
C LEU A 10 18.79 -26.37 19.56
N VAL A 11 18.93 -26.62 18.26
CA VAL A 11 18.87 -25.57 17.23
C VAL A 11 17.41 -25.14 17.11
N PHE A 12 17.05 -24.00 17.74
CA PHE A 12 15.80 -23.32 17.46
C PHE A 12 15.90 -22.70 16.06
N SER A 13 15.43 -23.41 15.04
CA SER A 13 15.13 -22.82 13.73
C SER A 13 13.97 -21.87 13.92
N ALA A 14 14.25 -20.55 13.97
CA ALA A 14 13.22 -19.55 13.81
C ALA A 14 12.63 -19.77 12.41
N ALA A 15 11.43 -20.31 12.33
CA ALA A 15 10.66 -20.38 11.10
C ALA A 15 10.35 -18.93 10.71
N ALA A 16 11.22 -18.33 9.88
CA ALA A 16 10.85 -17.16 9.10
C ALA A 16 9.62 -17.61 8.29
N GLY A 17 8.46 -16.99 8.55
CA GLY A 17 7.21 -17.34 7.87
C GLY A 17 7.46 -17.43 6.38
N ALA A 18 7.25 -18.62 5.78
CA ALA A 18 7.49 -18.85 4.37
C ALA A 18 6.66 -17.86 3.56
N GLU A 19 7.29 -17.23 2.59
CA GLU A 19 6.60 -16.30 1.69
C GLU A 19 5.53 -17.06 0.90
N ILE A 20 4.31 -16.48 0.80
CA ILE A 20 3.21 -17.08 0.02
C ILE A 20 3.65 -17.14 -1.46
N PRO A 21 3.66 -18.32 -2.09
CA PRO A 21 3.97 -18.46 -3.52
C PRO A 21 3.04 -17.61 -4.39
N LEU A 22 3.53 -17.07 -5.50
CA LEU A 22 2.73 -16.18 -6.37
C LEU A 22 1.40 -16.81 -6.80
N ALA A 23 1.38 -18.11 -7.10
CA ALA A 23 0.16 -18.84 -7.50
C ALA A 23 -0.91 -18.94 -6.39
N GLU A 24 -0.48 -18.77 -5.12
CA GLU A 24 -1.37 -18.84 -3.95
C GLU A 24 -1.71 -17.44 -3.41
N ARG A 25 -1.11 -16.38 -3.96
CA ARG A 25 -1.41 -15.01 -3.54
C ARG A 25 -2.78 -14.60 -4.01
N ARG A 26 -3.58 -14.08 -3.09
CA ARG A 26 -4.94 -13.58 -3.34
C ARG A 26 -5.02 -12.10 -3.06
N SER A 27 -5.67 -11.38 -3.95
CA SER A 27 -5.99 -9.97 -3.73
C SER A 27 -7.26 -9.82 -2.88
N GLY A 28 -7.48 -8.60 -2.38
CA GLY A 28 -8.74 -8.31 -1.68
C GLY A 28 -10.00 -8.52 -2.52
N TYR A 29 -9.89 -8.50 -3.86
CA TYR A 29 -10.99 -8.76 -4.78
C TYR A 29 -11.59 -10.17 -4.58
N GLU A 30 -10.74 -11.16 -4.35
CA GLU A 30 -11.15 -12.56 -4.22
C GLU A 30 -11.97 -12.84 -2.94
N PHE A 31 -11.82 -11.96 -1.93
CA PHE A 31 -12.56 -12.07 -0.67
C PHE A 31 -13.89 -11.30 -0.64
N MET A 32 -14.29 -10.66 -1.76
CA MET A 32 -15.51 -9.86 -1.84
C MET A 32 -16.71 -10.64 -2.37
N GLY A 33 -17.91 -10.20 -1.97
CA GLY A 33 -19.17 -10.61 -2.57
C GLY A 33 -19.34 -10.08 -4.01
N ARG A 34 -20.29 -10.68 -4.73
CA ARG A 34 -20.53 -10.36 -6.15
C ARG A 34 -20.85 -8.89 -6.39
N GLU A 35 -21.67 -8.28 -5.53
CA GLU A 35 -22.07 -6.88 -5.66
C GLU A 35 -20.87 -5.92 -5.55
N THR A 36 -19.99 -6.13 -4.56
CA THR A 36 -18.80 -5.27 -4.39
C THR A 36 -17.82 -5.46 -5.55
N ARG A 37 -17.69 -6.67 -6.09
CA ARG A 37 -16.88 -6.90 -7.31
C ARG A 37 -17.45 -6.14 -8.49
N ALA A 38 -18.77 -6.22 -8.73
CA ALA A 38 -19.44 -5.48 -9.79
C ALA A 38 -19.20 -3.96 -9.67
N MET A 39 -19.23 -3.39 -8.44
CA MET A 39 -18.89 -1.99 -8.21
C MET A 39 -17.45 -1.63 -8.58
N GLN A 40 -16.50 -2.54 -8.34
CA GLN A 40 -15.09 -2.33 -8.73
C GLN A 40 -14.87 -2.48 -10.23
N ASP A 41 -15.62 -3.37 -10.88
CA ASP A 41 -15.49 -3.65 -12.31
C ASP A 41 -16.20 -2.60 -13.17
N ASP A 42 -17.17 -1.87 -12.60
CA ASP A 42 -17.82 -0.74 -13.24
C ASP A 42 -16.96 0.53 -13.11
N GLU A 43 -16.20 0.80 -14.15
CA GLU A 43 -15.30 1.96 -14.20
C GLU A 43 -16.03 3.27 -14.53
N VAL A 44 -17.27 3.22 -14.99
CA VAL A 44 -18.02 4.37 -15.47
C VAL A 44 -18.97 4.92 -14.41
N THR A 45 -19.72 4.05 -13.73
CA THR A 45 -20.71 4.45 -12.72
C THR A 45 -20.35 3.98 -11.32
N GLY A 46 -19.29 3.20 -11.18
CA GLY A 46 -18.79 2.71 -9.91
C GLY A 46 -18.34 3.85 -8.96
N PRO A 47 -18.26 3.59 -7.67
CA PRO A 47 -18.03 4.63 -6.66
C PRO A 47 -16.68 5.36 -6.78
N ALA A 48 -15.72 4.79 -7.53
CA ALA A 48 -14.44 5.43 -7.82
C ALA A 48 -14.47 6.37 -9.04
N ALA A 49 -15.52 6.34 -9.86
CA ALA A 49 -15.57 7.06 -11.15
C ALA A 49 -15.37 8.58 -10.99
N LEU A 50 -16.09 9.23 -10.07
CA LEU A 50 -15.96 10.68 -9.83
C LEU A 50 -14.56 11.06 -9.33
N TRP A 51 -13.90 10.20 -8.56
CA TRP A 51 -12.53 10.43 -8.11
C TRP A 51 -11.54 10.37 -9.27
N LEU A 52 -11.77 9.50 -10.24
CA LEU A 52 -10.94 9.42 -11.44
C LEU A 52 -11.12 10.66 -12.32
N LEU A 53 -12.34 11.16 -12.48
CA LEU A 53 -12.61 12.41 -13.22
C LEU A 53 -11.96 13.61 -12.54
N ASP A 54 -12.08 13.74 -11.21
CA ASP A 54 -11.40 14.80 -10.46
C ASP A 54 -9.86 14.68 -10.60
N GLY A 55 -9.33 13.46 -10.56
CA GLY A 55 -7.91 13.18 -10.72
C GLY A 55 -7.40 13.54 -12.11
N GLU A 56 -8.16 13.26 -13.17
CA GLU A 56 -7.84 13.65 -14.53
C GLU A 56 -7.86 15.17 -14.69
N ALA A 57 -8.86 15.85 -14.12
CA ALA A 57 -8.94 17.30 -14.11
C ALA A 57 -7.73 17.93 -13.41
N LEU A 58 -7.32 17.38 -12.25
CA LEU A 58 -6.12 17.80 -11.50
C LEU A 58 -4.84 17.55 -12.28
N TRP A 59 -4.74 16.45 -13.00
CA TRP A 59 -3.59 16.11 -13.85
C TRP A 59 -3.35 17.14 -14.95
N LYS A 60 -4.43 17.63 -15.55
CA LYS A 60 -4.39 18.61 -16.64
C LYS A 60 -4.33 20.07 -16.15
N ARG A 61 -4.70 20.32 -14.89
CA ARG A 61 -4.80 21.67 -14.34
C ARG A 61 -3.41 22.25 -14.05
N LYS A 62 -3.13 23.41 -14.62
CA LYS A 62 -1.95 24.20 -14.30
C LYS A 62 -1.99 24.69 -12.85
N ALA A 63 -0.84 24.78 -12.21
CA ALA A 63 -0.74 25.17 -10.81
C ALA A 63 0.60 25.86 -10.50
N GLY A 64 0.58 26.65 -9.41
CA GLY A 64 1.73 27.36 -8.88
C GLY A 64 2.27 28.46 -9.79
N SER A 65 3.34 29.10 -9.36
CA SER A 65 3.95 30.21 -10.09
C SER A 65 4.66 29.79 -11.38
N ALA A 66 4.94 28.47 -11.55
CA ALA A 66 5.49 27.94 -12.79
C ALA A 66 4.43 27.72 -13.89
N ASP A 67 3.15 27.90 -13.57
CA ASP A 67 2.00 27.70 -14.48
C ASP A 67 2.08 26.38 -15.27
N LYS A 68 2.45 25.27 -14.58
CA LYS A 68 2.59 23.94 -15.17
C LYS A 68 1.57 22.95 -14.63
N SER A 69 1.08 22.08 -15.51
CA SER A 69 0.31 20.89 -15.15
C SER A 69 1.21 19.66 -15.07
N CYS A 70 0.69 18.54 -14.53
CA CYS A 70 1.38 17.26 -14.64
C CYS A 70 1.51 16.82 -16.11
N ALA A 71 0.48 17.07 -16.91
CA ALA A 71 0.41 16.73 -18.33
C ALA A 71 1.47 17.46 -19.17
N ASP A 72 1.91 18.67 -18.77
CA ASP A 72 2.96 19.40 -19.48
C ASP A 72 4.34 18.70 -19.37
N CYS A 73 4.55 17.88 -18.35
CA CYS A 73 5.81 17.17 -18.11
C CYS A 73 5.73 15.67 -18.43
N HIS A 74 4.55 15.08 -18.37
CA HIS A 74 4.35 13.65 -18.50
C HIS A 74 3.27 13.31 -19.53
N GLN A 75 3.63 12.58 -20.59
CA GLN A 75 2.65 12.10 -21.59
C GLN A 75 1.74 11.00 -21.02
N GLY A 76 2.17 10.30 -19.97
CA GLY A 76 1.42 9.27 -19.26
C GLY A 76 2.23 8.66 -18.11
N MET A 77 1.55 7.90 -17.29
CA MET A 77 2.13 7.30 -16.07
C MET A 77 1.98 5.77 -16.04
N LYS A 78 1.84 5.14 -17.21
CA LYS A 78 1.71 3.68 -17.31
C LYS A 78 2.89 2.97 -16.62
N GLY A 79 2.59 2.03 -15.73
CA GLY A 79 3.56 1.26 -14.95
C GLY A 79 4.19 2.00 -13.78
N VAL A 80 3.96 3.30 -13.61
CA VAL A 80 4.60 4.07 -12.53
C VAL A 80 4.12 3.62 -11.17
N ALA A 81 2.81 3.53 -10.94
CA ALA A 81 2.26 3.15 -9.64
C ALA A 81 2.65 1.73 -9.22
N ALA A 82 2.89 0.82 -10.18
CA ALA A 82 3.30 -0.55 -9.90
C ALA A 82 4.72 -0.66 -9.29
N ARG A 83 5.52 0.42 -9.32
CA ARG A 83 6.90 0.47 -8.81
C ARG A 83 7.06 1.27 -7.53
N TYR A 84 5.97 1.77 -6.93
CA TYR A 84 6.02 2.51 -5.67
C TYR A 84 5.52 1.67 -4.49
N PRO A 85 6.10 1.89 -3.28
CA PRO A 85 7.14 2.83 -2.91
C PRO A 85 8.49 2.54 -3.56
N ALA A 86 9.28 3.60 -3.81
CA ALA A 86 10.58 3.52 -4.45
C ALA A 86 11.64 4.34 -3.69
N PHE A 87 12.90 3.91 -3.79
CA PHE A 87 14.02 4.63 -3.17
C PHE A 87 14.42 5.83 -4.04
N ASP A 88 14.37 7.03 -3.47
CA ASP A 88 14.85 8.26 -4.09
C ASP A 88 16.32 8.48 -3.71
N SER A 89 17.21 8.27 -4.69
CA SER A 89 18.67 8.38 -4.47
C SER A 89 19.10 9.81 -4.16
N ALA A 90 18.42 10.82 -4.72
CA ALA A 90 18.77 12.23 -4.51
C ALA A 90 18.43 12.69 -3.08
N ARG A 91 17.41 12.08 -2.48
CA ARG A 91 16.94 12.40 -1.12
C ARG A 91 17.34 11.37 -0.08
N ASN A 92 17.97 10.27 -0.52
CA ASN A 92 18.40 9.14 0.31
C ASN A 92 17.27 8.61 1.21
N LYS A 93 16.05 8.44 0.67
CA LYS A 93 14.89 7.93 1.42
C LYS A 93 13.90 7.18 0.54
N MET A 94 13.08 6.35 1.18
CA MET A 94 11.92 5.75 0.54
C MET A 94 10.81 6.79 0.37
N LEU A 95 10.15 6.76 -0.79
CA LEU A 95 8.98 7.59 -1.09
C LEU A 95 7.85 6.70 -1.59
N ASN A 96 6.64 6.95 -1.11
CA ASN A 96 5.46 6.45 -1.79
C ASN A 96 5.05 7.41 -2.94
N LEU A 97 4.04 7.00 -3.71
CA LEU A 97 3.60 7.75 -4.88
C LEU A 97 3.06 9.15 -4.52
N ASP A 98 2.33 9.27 -3.41
CA ASP A 98 1.76 10.53 -2.93
C ASP A 98 2.85 11.55 -2.59
N GLN A 99 3.89 11.11 -1.87
CA GLN A 99 5.04 11.93 -1.53
C GLN A 99 5.79 12.37 -2.80
N ARG A 100 5.95 11.46 -3.79
CA ARG A 100 6.61 11.79 -5.06
C ARG A 100 5.82 12.83 -5.84
N MET A 101 4.50 12.71 -5.91
CA MET A 101 3.65 13.71 -6.56
C MET A 101 3.75 15.08 -5.88
N ASN A 102 3.74 15.12 -4.55
CA ASN A 102 3.91 16.36 -3.80
C ASN A 102 5.28 17.00 -4.01
N ILE A 103 6.35 16.22 -4.10
CA ILE A 103 7.70 16.73 -4.47
C ILE A 103 7.65 17.38 -5.86
N CYS A 104 7.03 16.73 -6.86
CA CYS A 104 6.88 17.31 -8.19
C CYS A 104 6.06 18.61 -8.16
N ARG A 105 4.99 18.65 -7.35
CA ARG A 105 4.19 19.86 -7.19
C ARG A 105 5.00 21.03 -6.66
N VAL A 106 5.75 20.79 -5.59
CA VAL A 106 6.53 21.87 -4.95
C VAL A 106 7.71 22.29 -5.81
N GLU A 107 8.43 21.35 -6.38
CA GLU A 107 9.69 21.64 -7.08
C GLU A 107 9.49 22.05 -8.54
N GLN A 108 8.52 21.48 -9.25
CA GLN A 108 8.35 21.71 -10.67
C GLN A 108 7.19 22.66 -11.00
N GLN A 109 6.09 22.55 -10.28
CA GLN A 109 4.95 23.46 -10.45
C GLN A 109 5.08 24.74 -9.61
N LYS A 110 5.95 24.76 -8.58
CA LYS A 110 6.04 25.84 -7.59
C LYS A 110 4.69 26.09 -6.90
N ALA A 111 3.95 25.02 -6.67
CA ALA A 111 2.66 25.00 -6.00
C ALA A 111 2.79 24.38 -4.60
N PRO A 112 1.90 24.72 -3.65
CA PRO A 112 1.92 24.07 -2.34
C PRO A 112 1.63 22.56 -2.46
N ALA A 113 2.22 21.76 -1.58
CA ALA A 113 1.90 20.35 -1.46
C ALA A 113 0.40 20.14 -1.17
N LEU A 114 -0.18 19.12 -1.74
CA LEU A 114 -1.54 18.67 -1.39
C LEU A 114 -1.48 17.97 -0.03
N GLN A 115 -2.49 18.22 0.80
CA GLN A 115 -2.57 17.57 2.10
C GLN A 115 -2.76 16.05 1.92
N LEU A 116 -2.06 15.25 2.73
CA LEU A 116 -2.26 13.80 2.79
C LEU A 116 -3.71 13.49 3.16
N GLU A 117 -4.30 12.48 2.53
CA GLU A 117 -5.71 12.10 2.64
C GLU A 117 -6.71 13.15 2.13
N SER A 118 -6.26 14.25 1.52
CA SER A 118 -7.19 15.17 0.86
C SER A 118 -7.82 14.52 -0.37
N ARG A 119 -9.02 15.00 -0.73
CA ARG A 119 -9.71 14.56 -1.94
C ARG A 119 -8.85 14.76 -3.19
N GLU A 120 -8.15 15.88 -3.26
CA GLU A 120 -7.30 16.22 -4.40
C GLU A 120 -6.15 15.22 -4.56
N LEU A 121 -5.41 14.91 -3.47
CA LEU A 121 -4.28 13.99 -3.56
C LEU A 121 -4.75 12.55 -3.85
N LEU A 122 -5.80 12.09 -3.19
CA LEU A 122 -6.38 10.76 -3.41
C LEU A 122 -6.91 10.60 -4.84
N SER A 123 -7.59 11.63 -5.39
CA SER A 123 -8.07 11.62 -6.77
C SER A 123 -6.92 11.57 -7.78
N LEU A 124 -5.90 12.39 -7.58
CA LEU A 124 -4.71 12.40 -8.44
C LEU A 124 -3.97 11.05 -8.36
N SER A 125 -3.81 10.49 -7.17
CA SER A 125 -3.20 9.17 -6.96
C SER A 125 -4.01 8.05 -7.62
N ALA A 126 -5.33 8.10 -7.53
CA ALA A 126 -6.22 7.15 -8.19
C ALA A 126 -6.08 7.22 -9.71
N TYR A 127 -6.07 8.43 -10.29
CA TYR A 127 -5.89 8.63 -11.73
C TYR A 127 -4.54 8.11 -12.23
N VAL A 128 -3.46 8.42 -11.53
CA VAL A 128 -2.12 7.90 -11.85
C VAL A 128 -2.06 6.39 -11.68
N GLY A 129 -2.61 5.86 -10.58
CA GLY A 129 -2.65 4.44 -10.29
C GLY A 129 -3.45 3.65 -11.35
N ARG A 130 -4.58 4.21 -11.81
CA ARG A 130 -5.44 3.63 -12.84
C ARG A 130 -4.68 3.34 -14.15
N GLN A 131 -3.71 4.18 -14.50
CA GLN A 131 -2.90 3.98 -15.71
C GLN A 131 -1.98 2.74 -15.62
N SER A 132 -1.78 2.19 -14.43
CA SER A 132 -1.02 0.96 -14.20
C SER A 132 -1.91 -0.25 -13.88
N ARG A 133 -3.25 -0.11 -13.95
CA ARG A 133 -4.19 -1.21 -13.64
C ARG A 133 -3.95 -2.40 -14.55
N GLY A 134 -3.97 -3.60 -13.97
CA GLY A 134 -3.70 -4.86 -14.67
C GLY A 134 -2.23 -5.19 -14.89
N MET A 135 -1.32 -4.23 -14.63
CA MET A 135 0.12 -4.48 -14.73
C MET A 135 0.64 -5.20 -13.48
N PRO A 136 1.70 -6.01 -13.60
CA PRO A 136 2.33 -6.64 -12.46
C PRO A 136 2.98 -5.60 -11.55
N ILE A 137 2.87 -5.82 -10.24
CA ILE A 137 3.58 -5.04 -9.23
C ILE A 137 5.07 -5.40 -9.30
N GLU A 138 5.94 -4.41 -9.49
CA GLU A 138 7.37 -4.56 -9.72
C GLU A 138 8.16 -3.71 -8.71
N ILE A 139 8.29 -4.19 -7.50
CA ILE A 139 9.05 -3.50 -6.45
C ILE A 139 10.52 -3.86 -6.52
N ALA A 140 11.34 -2.90 -6.88
CA ALA A 140 12.79 -3.06 -6.92
C ALA A 140 13.39 -2.94 -5.52
N VAL A 141 14.21 -3.93 -5.15
CA VAL A 141 14.97 -3.94 -3.90
C VAL A 141 16.46 -3.85 -4.24
N THR A 142 17.11 -2.78 -3.81
CA THR A 142 18.53 -2.52 -3.96
C THR A 142 19.21 -2.60 -2.59
N GLU A 143 20.54 -2.57 -2.55
CA GLU A 143 21.30 -2.48 -1.28
C GLU A 143 20.84 -1.28 -0.43
N ARG A 144 20.61 -0.12 -1.07
CA ARG A 144 20.14 1.10 -0.38
C ARG A 144 18.72 1.00 0.14
N SER A 145 17.83 0.27 -0.53
CA SER A 145 16.44 0.11 -0.09
C SER A 145 16.23 -1.09 0.83
N ARG A 146 17.19 -2.01 0.92
CA ARG A 146 17.11 -3.20 1.77
C ARG A 146 16.78 -2.90 3.24
N PRO A 147 17.44 -1.93 3.91
CA PRO A 147 17.12 -1.62 5.30
C PRO A 147 15.66 -1.22 5.54
N PHE A 148 15.06 -0.47 4.59
CA PHE A 148 13.66 -0.08 4.66
C PHE A 148 12.70 -1.26 4.48
N LEU A 149 13.05 -2.21 3.61
CA LEU A 149 12.29 -3.45 3.45
C LEU A 149 12.29 -4.27 4.74
N ASP A 150 13.47 -4.40 5.34
CA ASP A 150 13.64 -5.18 6.58
C ASP A 150 12.95 -4.50 7.77
N ALA A 151 12.95 -3.15 7.83
CA ALA A 151 12.19 -2.39 8.82
C ALA A 151 10.68 -2.58 8.65
N GLY A 152 10.17 -2.53 7.41
CA GLY A 152 8.76 -2.80 7.12
C GLY A 152 8.35 -4.23 7.46
N ARG A 153 9.23 -5.22 7.19
CA ARG A 153 9.03 -6.62 7.59
C ARG A 153 9.00 -6.76 9.12
N ALA A 154 9.92 -6.11 9.82
CA ALA A 154 9.95 -6.11 11.27
C ALA A 154 8.67 -5.48 11.86
N ALA A 155 8.19 -4.37 11.29
CA ALA A 155 6.95 -3.73 11.69
C ALA A 155 5.73 -4.64 11.47
N PHE A 156 5.66 -5.37 10.36
CA PHE A 156 4.58 -6.32 10.05
C PHE A 156 4.52 -7.48 11.05
N ASN A 157 5.67 -7.94 11.54
CA ASN A 157 5.77 -9.06 12.48
C ASN A 157 5.71 -8.62 13.95
N ARG A 158 5.96 -7.34 14.24
CA ARG A 158 5.98 -6.82 15.61
C ARG A 158 4.58 -6.83 16.23
N ARG A 159 4.47 -7.43 17.41
CA ARG A 159 3.27 -7.35 18.24
C ARG A 159 3.15 -5.94 18.84
N GLN A 160 1.93 -5.39 18.81
CA GLN A 160 1.68 -4.02 19.23
C GLN A 160 0.27 -3.83 19.79
N GLY A 161 0.04 -2.68 20.40
CA GLY A 161 -1.23 -2.32 21.01
C GLY A 161 -1.57 -3.13 22.26
N GLN A 162 -2.66 -2.75 22.89
CA GLN A 162 -3.14 -3.43 24.11
C GLN A 162 -3.53 -4.88 23.85
N LEU A 163 -3.95 -5.22 22.62
CA LEU A 163 -4.29 -6.58 22.24
C LEU A 163 -3.05 -7.43 21.93
N ASN A 164 -1.85 -6.83 21.91
CA ASN A 164 -0.58 -7.50 21.68
C ASN A 164 -0.62 -8.38 20.40
N LEU A 165 -1.12 -7.83 19.29
CA LEU A 165 -1.25 -8.51 18.01
C LEU A 165 -0.31 -7.91 16.95
N SER A 166 0.17 -8.75 16.05
CA SER A 166 0.92 -8.34 14.86
C SER A 166 0.07 -8.46 13.60
N CYS A 167 0.47 -7.76 12.52
CA CYS A 167 -0.16 -7.92 11.21
C CYS A 167 -0.09 -9.37 10.73
N ALA A 168 1.07 -10.04 10.91
CA ALA A 168 1.30 -11.41 10.52
C ALA A 168 0.34 -12.40 11.18
N GLN A 169 -0.04 -12.20 12.45
CA GLN A 169 -0.98 -13.11 13.13
C GLN A 169 -2.36 -13.15 12.46
N CYS A 170 -2.81 -12.02 11.89
CA CYS A 170 -4.04 -11.98 11.12
C CYS A 170 -3.79 -12.41 9.66
N HIS A 171 -2.83 -11.80 8.98
CA HIS A 171 -2.68 -11.87 7.54
C HIS A 171 -1.84 -13.05 7.02
N ASP A 172 -1.02 -13.67 7.86
CA ASP A 172 -0.30 -14.90 7.53
C ASP A 172 -0.96 -16.13 8.17
N SER A 173 -1.28 -16.04 9.47
CA SER A 173 -1.75 -17.23 10.21
C SER A 173 -3.26 -17.43 10.16
N ASN A 174 -4.04 -16.39 9.88
CA ASN A 174 -5.52 -16.41 9.96
C ASN A 174 -6.22 -15.85 8.71
N TRP A 175 -5.52 -15.65 7.59
CA TRP A 175 -6.18 -15.24 6.36
C TRP A 175 -7.24 -16.26 5.92
N GLY A 176 -8.31 -15.79 5.30
CA GLY A 176 -9.47 -16.61 4.92
C GLY A 176 -10.47 -16.86 6.05
N LYS A 177 -10.08 -16.68 7.32
CA LYS A 177 -11.02 -16.70 8.45
C LYS A 177 -11.78 -15.37 8.54
N SER A 178 -12.89 -15.35 9.24
CA SER A 178 -13.69 -14.13 9.45
C SER A 178 -13.35 -13.45 10.76
N LEU A 179 -13.26 -12.11 10.71
CA LEU A 179 -13.19 -11.22 11.87
C LEU A 179 -14.36 -10.23 11.77
N ALA A 180 -15.27 -10.23 12.75
CA ALA A 180 -16.48 -9.40 12.75
C ALA A 180 -17.27 -9.48 11.42
N GLY A 181 -17.43 -10.69 10.88
CA GLY A 181 -18.18 -10.94 9.64
C GLY A 181 -17.41 -10.67 8.35
N THR A 182 -16.19 -10.13 8.42
CA THR A 182 -15.38 -9.82 7.22
C THR A 182 -14.21 -10.80 7.09
N PRO A 183 -13.98 -11.41 5.90
CA PRO A 183 -12.82 -12.25 5.68
C PRO A 183 -11.50 -11.49 5.85
N ILE A 184 -10.53 -12.10 6.52
CA ILE A 184 -9.18 -11.57 6.68
C ILE A 184 -8.39 -11.83 5.39
N PRO A 185 -7.93 -10.80 4.65
CA PRO A 185 -7.14 -10.99 3.43
C PRO A 185 -5.67 -11.28 3.74
N GLN A 186 -4.90 -11.67 2.73
CA GLN A 186 -3.46 -11.91 2.84
C GLN A 186 -2.58 -10.63 2.93
N ALA A 187 -3.16 -9.44 3.08
CA ALA A 187 -2.47 -8.15 3.11
C ALA A 187 -1.64 -7.85 1.85
N HIS A 188 -2.19 -8.10 0.67
CA HIS A 188 -1.65 -7.65 -0.61
C HIS A 188 -2.36 -6.35 -1.04
N PRO A 189 -1.71 -5.18 -1.00
CA PRO A 189 -2.37 -3.87 -1.21
C PRO A 189 -2.48 -3.51 -2.69
N THR A 190 -3.05 -4.41 -3.49
CA THR A 190 -3.14 -4.29 -4.94
C THR A 190 -4.00 -3.14 -5.45
N GLY A 191 -4.88 -2.57 -4.61
CA GLY A 191 -5.95 -1.68 -5.05
C GLY A 191 -5.91 -0.24 -4.54
N TYR A 192 -4.84 0.19 -3.85
CA TYR A 192 -4.78 1.53 -3.23
C TYR A 192 -4.26 2.62 -4.17
N PRO A 193 -4.81 3.89 -4.04
CA PRO A 193 -5.94 4.25 -3.18
C PRO A 193 -7.22 3.54 -3.62
N LEU A 194 -8.11 3.26 -2.67
CA LEU A 194 -9.35 2.54 -2.94
C LEU A 194 -10.56 3.24 -2.32
N TYR A 195 -11.74 3.02 -2.93
CA TYR A 195 -13.01 3.40 -2.34
C TYR A 195 -13.45 2.33 -1.34
N ARG A 196 -13.80 2.74 -0.12
CA ARG A 196 -14.31 1.83 0.88
C ARG A 196 -15.76 2.17 1.22
N LEU A 197 -16.64 1.18 1.11
CA LEU A 197 -18.07 1.35 1.40
C LEU A 197 -18.30 1.80 2.85
N GLU A 198 -17.54 1.21 3.80
CA GLU A 198 -17.55 1.63 5.21
C GLU A 198 -17.20 3.12 5.39
N TRP A 199 -16.31 3.68 4.56
CA TRP A 199 -15.90 5.09 4.66
C TRP A 199 -16.74 6.02 3.82
N GLN A 200 -17.53 5.49 2.88
CA GLN A 200 -18.21 6.25 1.83
C GLN A 200 -17.24 7.22 1.12
N SER A 201 -15.99 6.83 1.00
CA SER A 201 -14.90 7.67 0.50
C SER A 201 -13.73 6.84 0.01
N MET A 202 -12.91 7.47 -0.82
CA MET A 202 -11.58 6.94 -1.12
C MET A 202 -10.61 7.16 0.04
N GLY A 203 -9.65 6.27 0.19
CA GLY A 203 -8.59 6.40 1.19
C GLY A 203 -7.30 5.71 0.75
N SER A 204 -6.18 6.16 1.31
CA SER A 204 -4.86 5.57 1.09
C SER A 204 -4.67 4.25 1.83
N LEU A 205 -3.58 3.54 1.51
CA LEU A 205 -3.14 2.38 2.29
C LEU A 205 -2.84 2.78 3.74
N GLN A 206 -2.28 3.96 3.99
CA GLN A 206 -1.99 4.44 5.35
C GLN A 206 -3.27 4.59 6.19
N ARG A 207 -4.36 5.10 5.60
CA ARG A 207 -5.66 5.14 6.29
C ARG A 207 -6.10 3.74 6.73
N ARG A 208 -5.92 2.72 5.88
CA ARG A 208 -6.23 1.34 6.25
C ARG A 208 -5.32 0.80 7.34
N LEU A 209 -4.03 1.07 7.27
CA LEU A 209 -3.06 0.66 8.29
C LEU A 209 -3.39 1.28 9.65
N ARG A 210 -3.74 2.58 9.67
CA ARG A 210 -4.20 3.27 10.89
C ARG A 210 -5.42 2.59 11.49
N ASN A 211 -6.42 2.24 10.67
CA ASN A 211 -7.61 1.52 11.16
C ASN A 211 -7.25 0.17 11.80
N CYS A 212 -6.31 -0.58 11.19
CA CYS A 212 -5.83 -1.83 11.78
C CYS A 212 -5.10 -1.60 13.11
N MET A 213 -4.26 -0.54 13.21
CA MET A 213 -3.57 -0.18 14.46
C MET A 213 -4.58 0.19 15.56
N ILE A 214 -5.58 1.02 15.24
CA ILE A 214 -6.66 1.38 16.18
C ILE A 214 -7.43 0.11 16.59
N GLY A 215 -7.71 -0.80 15.67
CA GLY A 215 -8.39 -2.07 15.92
C GLY A 215 -7.65 -2.96 16.93
N VAL A 216 -6.32 -2.95 16.96
CA VAL A 216 -5.49 -3.65 17.94
C VAL A 216 -5.15 -2.78 19.17
N ARG A 217 -5.76 -1.58 19.27
CA ARG A 217 -5.52 -0.58 20.33
C ARG A 217 -4.07 -0.14 20.42
N ALA A 218 -3.43 0.02 19.28
CA ALA A 218 -2.11 0.64 19.15
C ALA A 218 -2.24 2.11 18.74
N GLU A 219 -1.29 2.95 19.17
CA GLU A 219 -1.20 4.34 18.74
C GLU A 219 -0.80 4.40 17.26
N PRO A 220 -1.62 5.01 16.37
CA PRO A 220 -1.30 5.12 14.97
C PRO A 220 -0.30 6.25 14.72
N TYR A 221 0.67 6.02 13.81
CA TYR A 221 1.59 7.06 13.36
C TYR A 221 0.87 8.19 12.61
N ALA A 222 1.54 9.32 12.44
CA ALA A 222 1.08 10.38 11.55
C ALA A 222 1.07 9.92 10.08
N TYR A 223 0.20 10.48 9.25
CA TYR A 223 0.28 10.23 7.80
C TYR A 223 1.63 10.69 7.25
N GLY A 224 2.22 9.91 6.37
CA GLY A 224 3.54 10.18 5.80
C GLY A 224 4.72 9.80 6.69
N ALA A 225 4.50 9.25 7.88
CA ALA A 225 5.55 8.78 8.77
C ALA A 225 6.41 7.69 8.10
N PRO A 226 7.74 7.67 8.35
CA PRO A 226 8.65 6.68 7.79
C PRO A 226 8.19 5.24 8.01
N GLU A 227 7.65 4.94 9.18
CA GLU A 227 7.17 3.61 9.55
C GLU A 227 6.05 3.12 8.61
N TYR A 228 5.17 4.01 8.17
CA TYR A 228 4.15 3.65 7.18
C TYR A 228 4.75 3.43 5.79
N ILE A 229 5.72 4.24 5.37
CA ILE A 229 6.37 4.10 4.06
C ILE A 229 7.14 2.78 3.99
N GLU A 230 7.84 2.40 5.05
CA GLU A 230 8.55 1.13 5.19
C GLU A 230 7.58 -0.06 5.15
N LEU A 231 6.46 0.05 5.88
CA LEU A 231 5.42 -0.98 5.88
C LEU A 231 4.73 -1.09 4.50
N GLU A 232 4.40 0.03 3.84
CA GLU A 232 3.90 0.05 2.45
C GLU A 232 4.89 -0.63 1.50
N PHE A 233 6.18 -0.33 1.61
CA PHE A 233 7.23 -0.92 0.78
C PHE A 233 7.28 -2.43 0.96
N PHE A 234 7.27 -2.92 2.19
CA PHE A 234 7.22 -4.35 2.47
C PHE A 234 5.94 -5.01 1.94
N LEU A 235 4.77 -4.40 2.15
CA LEU A 235 3.49 -4.95 1.69
C LEU A 235 3.39 -5.00 0.16
N MET A 236 3.86 -3.97 -0.54
CA MET A 236 3.92 -3.96 -2.00
C MET A 236 4.95 -4.98 -2.51
N TRP A 237 6.09 -5.14 -1.83
CA TRP A 237 7.03 -6.21 -2.14
C TRP A 237 6.41 -7.61 -1.94
N ARG A 238 5.60 -7.82 -0.91
CA ARG A 238 4.81 -9.07 -0.73
C ARG A 238 3.88 -9.33 -1.91
N ALA A 239 3.29 -8.28 -2.46
CA ALA A 239 2.35 -8.35 -3.59
C ALA A 239 3.03 -8.39 -4.97
N ARG A 240 4.38 -8.41 -5.05
CA ARG A 240 5.09 -8.39 -6.34
C ARG A 240 4.64 -9.54 -7.26
N GLY A 241 4.50 -9.24 -8.53
CA GLY A 241 3.99 -10.15 -9.55
C GLY A 241 2.46 -10.22 -9.63
N MET A 242 1.72 -9.77 -8.60
CA MET A 242 0.27 -9.64 -8.66
C MET A 242 -0.13 -8.44 -9.53
N LYS A 243 -1.32 -8.49 -10.13
CA LYS A 243 -1.86 -7.37 -10.92
C LYS A 243 -2.31 -6.23 -10.02
N LEU A 244 -1.94 -5.00 -10.38
CA LEU A 244 -2.45 -3.79 -9.73
C LEU A 244 -3.93 -3.60 -10.07
N GLU A 245 -4.75 -3.31 -9.06
CA GLU A 245 -6.22 -3.17 -9.18
C GLU A 245 -6.71 -1.73 -8.99
N THR A 246 -5.80 -0.80 -8.73
CA THR A 246 -6.11 0.62 -8.39
C THR A 246 -6.92 1.35 -9.47
N PRO A 247 -7.94 2.12 -9.10
CA PRO A 247 -8.55 2.16 -7.79
C PRO A 247 -9.47 0.97 -7.58
N ALA A 248 -9.43 0.38 -6.38
CA ALA A 248 -10.32 -0.72 -6.05
C ALA A 248 -11.55 -0.25 -5.26
N VAL A 249 -12.52 -1.14 -5.08
CA VAL A 249 -13.66 -0.98 -4.16
C VAL A 249 -13.60 -2.08 -3.12
N ARG A 250 -13.85 -1.76 -1.86
CA ARG A 250 -13.87 -2.73 -0.75
C ARG A 250 -15.05 -2.43 0.19
N PRO A 251 -15.56 -3.43 0.92
CA PRO A 251 -16.59 -3.25 1.96
C PRO A 251 -16.22 -2.23 3.01
#